data_0e2677eedcfb578b8214bcb72a1bc25a
#
_entry.id   0e2677eedcfb578b8214bcb72a1bc25a
#
_cell.length_a   1.000
_cell.length_b   1.000
_cell.length_c   1.000
_cell.angle_alpha   90.00
_cell.angle_beta   90.00
_cell.angle_gamma   90.00
#
_symmetry.space_group_name_H-M   'P 1'
#
loop_
_entity.id
_entity.type
_entity.pdbx_description
1 polymer ?
#
loop_
_entity_poly.entity_id
_entity_poly.type
_entity_poly.pdbx_seq_one_letter_code
_entity_poly.pdbx_strand_id
1 'polypeptide(L)'
;WYSLNPALGALDGLFGVDGRAAQRVEGHSVEFGLFGFTPEDKAASTPVYNDRPYASLIYLSQSRVRIDPRENVAWHSSLTVGALGLAIVGNGQNAVHKVIGSEHADGWKHQVSEGGEPTARYTVARQKYLAVSSSNLEVKSTLQASAGYLTEARWSLSFRGGRIAAPWWRFNPELASYGDGAARG
;
A
#
# COMPACT_ATOMS: atom_id res chain seq x y z
N TRP A 1 -5.12 18.78 -2.19
CA TRP A 1 -3.79 18.12 -2.11
C TRP A 1 -3.32 17.87 -0.67
N TYR A 2 -3.87 18.60 0.31
CA TYR A 2 -3.41 18.55 1.71
C TYR A 2 -4.42 17.95 2.68
N SER A 3 -5.53 17.40 2.22
CA SER A 3 -6.63 17.00 3.11
C SER A 3 -6.28 15.89 4.10
N LEU A 4 -5.42 14.94 3.74
CA LEU A 4 -4.97 13.86 4.62
C LEU A 4 -3.65 14.18 5.34
N ASN A 5 -2.94 15.24 4.97
CA ASN A 5 -1.62 15.56 5.50
C ASN A 5 -1.60 15.83 7.02
N PRO A 6 -2.56 16.57 7.61
CA PRO A 6 -2.62 16.74 9.05
C PRO A 6 -2.84 15.43 9.81
N ALA A 7 -3.75 14.57 9.32
CA ALA A 7 -4.02 13.28 9.93
C ALA A 7 -2.81 12.34 9.84
N LEU A 8 -2.15 12.28 8.67
CA LEU A 8 -0.92 11.53 8.49
C LEU A 8 0.18 12.06 9.42
N GLY A 9 0.33 13.38 9.56
CA GLY A 9 1.31 13.96 10.47
C GLY A 9 1.03 13.65 11.95
N ALA A 10 -0.23 13.66 12.36
CA ALA A 10 -0.62 13.28 13.72
C ALA A 10 -0.31 11.81 14.02
N LEU A 11 -0.61 10.91 13.08
CA LEU A 11 -0.27 9.49 13.19
C LEU A 11 1.25 9.28 13.21
N ASP A 12 1.99 9.94 12.34
CA ASP A 12 3.45 9.90 12.33
C ASP A 12 4.04 10.35 13.68
N GLY A 13 3.49 11.38 14.29
CA GLY A 13 3.87 11.86 15.63
C GLY A 13 3.57 10.80 16.71
N LEU A 14 2.40 10.19 16.68
CA LEU A 14 1.99 9.17 17.63
C LEU A 14 2.90 7.94 17.60
N PHE A 15 3.34 7.53 16.41
CA PHE A 15 4.22 6.38 16.23
C PHE A 15 5.72 6.73 16.22
N GLY A 16 6.08 7.95 16.60
CA GLY A 16 7.48 8.39 16.73
C GLY A 16 8.23 8.46 15.40
N VAL A 17 7.52 8.59 14.30
CA VAL A 17 8.09 8.80 12.96
C VAL A 17 8.54 10.24 12.79
N ASP A 18 7.88 11.18 13.45
CA ASP A 18 8.23 12.61 13.53
C ASP A 18 9.09 12.93 14.75
N GLY A 19 9.91 13.96 14.66
CA GLY A 19 10.52 14.61 15.83
C GLY A 19 12.02 14.41 16.03
N ARG A 20 12.71 13.75 15.09
CA ARG A 20 14.18 13.69 15.15
C ARG A 20 14.78 14.84 14.36
N ALA A 21 15.61 15.64 15.01
CA ALA A 21 16.18 16.88 14.46
C ALA A 21 17.01 16.71 13.17
N ALA A 22 17.43 15.48 12.85
CA ALA A 22 18.20 15.16 11.66
C ALA A 22 17.34 14.66 10.48
N GLN A 23 16.04 14.45 10.69
CA GLN A 23 15.15 13.95 9.63
C GLN A 23 14.78 15.07 8.66
N ARG A 24 14.78 14.71 7.38
CA ARG A 24 14.25 15.54 6.31
C ARG A 24 13.17 14.78 5.54
N VAL A 25 12.17 15.51 5.08
CA VAL A 25 11.18 14.96 4.15
C VAL A 25 11.83 14.88 2.77
N GLU A 26 11.88 13.66 2.22
CA GLU A 26 12.45 13.40 0.89
C GLU A 26 11.38 13.39 -0.20
N GLY A 27 10.15 13.00 0.13
CA GLY A 27 9.07 12.96 -0.83
C GLY A 27 7.69 12.82 -0.20
N HIS A 28 6.71 13.23 -0.99
CA HIS A 28 5.28 13.00 -0.76
C HIS A 28 4.69 12.40 -2.02
N SER A 29 3.71 11.52 -1.85
CA SER A 29 2.88 11.05 -2.96
C SER A 29 1.41 11.00 -2.57
N VAL A 30 0.56 11.12 -3.58
CA VAL A 30 -0.87 10.87 -3.50
C VAL A 30 -1.19 9.84 -4.57
N GLU A 31 -1.92 8.82 -4.17
CA GLU A 31 -2.37 7.75 -5.05
C GLU A 31 -3.89 7.66 -4.95
N PHE A 32 -4.55 7.61 -6.08
CA PHE A 32 -5.94 7.22 -6.21
C PHE A 32 -5.99 5.88 -6.92
N GLY A 33 -6.76 4.95 -6.41
CA GLY A 33 -6.86 3.64 -7.02
C GLY A 33 -8.17 2.94 -6.72
N LEU A 34 -8.38 1.90 -7.49
CA LEU A 34 -9.41 0.92 -7.23
C LEU A 34 -8.83 -0.47 -7.44
N PHE A 35 -9.23 -1.40 -6.62
CA PHE A 35 -8.96 -2.81 -6.85
C PHE A 35 -10.16 -3.66 -6.51
N GLY A 36 -10.20 -4.85 -7.11
CA GLY A 36 -11.21 -5.85 -6.81
C GLY A 36 -10.61 -7.24 -6.86
N PHE A 37 -11.13 -8.11 -6.02
CA PHE A 37 -10.86 -9.53 -6.03
C PHE A 37 -12.13 -10.28 -6.37
N THR A 38 -11.99 -11.33 -7.16
CA THR A 38 -13.06 -12.29 -7.47
C THR A 38 -12.58 -13.68 -7.12
N PRO A 39 -13.46 -14.60 -6.74
CA PRO A 39 -13.14 -16.01 -6.64
C PRO A 39 -12.72 -16.59 -8.00
N GLU A 40 -12.19 -17.78 -8.01
CA GLU A 40 -11.83 -18.51 -9.23
C GLU A 40 -13.07 -18.76 -10.10
N ASP A 41 -14.15 -19.23 -9.48
CA ASP A 41 -15.46 -19.35 -10.14
C ASP A 41 -16.22 -18.03 -10.07
N LYS A 42 -16.07 -17.22 -11.12
CA LYS A 42 -16.72 -15.90 -11.25
C LYS A 42 -18.21 -15.99 -11.55
N ALA A 43 -18.68 -17.12 -12.11
CA ALA A 43 -20.08 -17.32 -12.46
C ALA A 43 -20.91 -17.81 -11.26
N ALA A 44 -20.26 -18.20 -10.16
CA ALA A 44 -20.96 -18.63 -8.95
C ALA A 44 -21.88 -17.54 -8.42
N SER A 45 -23.18 -17.78 -8.45
CA SER A 45 -24.21 -16.88 -7.92
C SER A 45 -24.40 -17.03 -6.40
N THR A 46 -23.66 -17.93 -5.75
CA THR A 46 -23.68 -18.22 -4.31
C THR A 46 -22.29 -17.99 -3.72
N PRO A 47 -22.17 -17.73 -2.39
CA PRO A 47 -20.88 -17.57 -1.75
C PRO A 47 -20.00 -18.81 -1.91
N VAL A 48 -18.74 -18.60 -2.31
CA VAL A 48 -17.74 -19.67 -2.42
C VAL A 48 -16.90 -19.66 -1.14
N TYR A 49 -17.12 -20.64 -0.27
CA TYR A 49 -16.54 -20.65 1.10
C TYR A 49 -15.06 -21.06 1.17
N ASN A 50 -14.54 -21.73 0.14
CA ASN A 50 -13.16 -22.25 0.12
C ASN A 50 -12.24 -21.45 -0.80
N ASP A 51 -12.67 -20.28 -1.24
CA ASP A 51 -11.93 -19.41 -2.13
C ASP A 51 -11.99 -17.96 -1.60
N ARG A 52 -11.17 -17.08 -2.17
CA ARG A 52 -11.21 -15.65 -1.84
C ARG A 52 -12.60 -15.07 -2.15
N PRO A 53 -13.12 -14.22 -1.28
CA PRO A 53 -14.41 -13.58 -1.52
C PRO A 53 -14.32 -12.53 -2.64
N TYR A 54 -15.46 -12.13 -3.16
CA TYR A 54 -15.56 -10.86 -3.86
C TYR A 54 -15.24 -9.72 -2.90
N ALA A 55 -14.38 -8.82 -3.30
CA ALA A 55 -14.04 -7.62 -2.55
C ALA A 55 -13.67 -6.49 -3.50
N SER A 56 -14.05 -5.29 -3.15
CA SER A 56 -13.64 -4.09 -3.90
C SER A 56 -13.30 -2.96 -2.96
N LEU A 57 -12.30 -2.17 -3.33
CA LEU A 57 -11.91 -0.96 -2.61
C LEU A 57 -11.62 0.15 -3.62
N ILE A 58 -12.26 1.29 -3.41
CA ILE A 58 -11.86 2.56 -4.04
C ILE A 58 -11.19 3.38 -2.95
N TYR A 59 -10.00 3.91 -3.22
CA TYR A 59 -9.20 4.56 -2.20
C TYR A 59 -8.43 5.78 -2.70
N LEU A 60 -8.13 6.64 -1.74
CA LEU A 60 -7.13 7.70 -1.81
C LEU A 60 -6.07 7.43 -0.76
N SER A 61 -4.82 7.40 -1.16
CA SER A 61 -3.69 7.23 -0.25
C SER A 61 -2.76 8.42 -0.32
N GLN A 62 -2.31 8.88 0.82
CA GLN A 62 -1.24 9.87 0.92
C GLN A 62 -0.07 9.26 1.66
N SER A 63 1.12 9.37 1.09
CA SER A 63 2.33 8.85 1.70
C SER A 63 3.43 9.88 1.80
N ARG A 64 4.39 9.57 2.66
CA ARG A 64 5.53 10.42 2.99
C ARG A 64 6.77 9.58 3.24
N VAL A 65 7.91 10.06 2.74
CA VAL A 65 9.22 9.47 3.01
C VAL A 65 10.07 10.49 3.78
N ARG A 66 10.61 10.06 4.91
CA ARG A 66 11.58 10.81 5.71
C ARG A 66 12.88 10.06 5.82
N ILE A 67 13.98 10.77 5.70
CA ILE A 67 15.32 10.22 5.76
C ILE A 67 16.04 10.81 6.98
N ASP A 68 16.67 9.96 7.76
CA ASP A 68 17.67 10.31 8.74
C ASP A 68 19.06 9.89 8.25
N PRO A 69 19.83 10.80 7.66
CA PRO A 69 21.15 10.45 7.11
C PRO A 69 22.17 10.04 8.18
N ARG A 70 22.03 10.51 9.43
CA ARG A 70 22.96 10.19 10.52
C ARG A 70 22.80 8.75 10.97
N GLU A 71 21.55 8.31 11.04
CA GLU A 71 21.20 6.96 11.44
C GLU A 71 21.17 5.97 10.26
N ASN A 72 21.30 6.45 9.02
CA ASN A 72 21.07 5.64 7.82
C ASN A 72 19.69 4.93 7.86
N VAL A 73 18.67 5.70 8.22
CA VAL A 73 17.29 5.21 8.35
C VAL A 73 16.37 5.99 7.43
N ALA A 74 15.48 5.26 6.76
CA ALA A 74 14.34 5.85 6.05
C ALA A 74 13.04 5.40 6.73
N TRP A 75 12.11 6.32 6.86
CA TRP A 75 10.76 6.09 7.31
C TRP A 75 9.79 6.34 6.15
N HIS A 76 8.95 5.36 5.89
CA HIS A 76 7.83 5.48 4.97
C HIS A 76 6.55 5.41 5.78
N SER A 77 5.66 6.36 5.60
CA SER A 77 4.36 6.34 6.22
C SER A 77 3.28 6.63 5.18
N SER A 78 2.12 6.02 5.33
CA SER A 78 0.97 6.27 4.47
C SER A 78 -0.33 6.21 5.24
N LEU A 79 -1.28 7.03 4.84
CA LEU A 79 -2.67 6.98 5.27
C LEU A 79 -3.54 6.79 4.03
N THR A 80 -4.21 5.67 4.00
CA THR A 80 -5.17 5.31 2.95
C THR A 80 -6.57 5.43 3.54
N VAL A 81 -7.46 6.10 2.84
CA VAL A 81 -8.89 6.16 3.14
C VAL A 81 -9.67 5.71 1.92
N GLY A 82 -10.77 5.03 2.12
CA GLY A 82 -11.52 4.47 1.01
C GLY A 82 -12.90 3.99 1.37
N ALA A 83 -13.53 3.34 0.42
CA ALA A 83 -14.82 2.70 0.58
C ALA A 83 -14.78 1.27 0.03
N LEU A 84 -15.14 0.31 0.89
CA LEU A 84 -15.26 -1.10 0.56
C LEU A 84 -16.64 -1.41 -0.05
N GLY A 85 -16.70 -2.38 -0.95
CA GLY A 85 -17.95 -2.95 -1.41
C GLY A 85 -18.79 -2.05 -2.32
N LEU A 86 -18.18 -1.15 -3.05
CA LEU A 86 -18.91 -0.31 -3.99
C LEU A 86 -19.31 -1.10 -5.25
N ALA A 87 -20.59 -1.07 -5.59
CA ALA A 87 -21.14 -1.76 -6.77
C ALA A 87 -20.52 -1.28 -8.10
N ILE A 88 -19.94 -0.08 -8.13
CA ILE A 88 -19.32 0.48 -9.33
C ILE A 88 -18.17 -0.38 -9.86
N VAL A 89 -17.45 -1.11 -8.97
CA VAL A 89 -16.34 -1.97 -9.37
C VAL A 89 -16.86 -3.20 -10.11
N GLY A 90 -17.88 -3.88 -9.57
CA GLY A 90 -18.54 -5.01 -10.24
C GLY A 90 -19.21 -4.61 -11.56
N ASN A 91 -19.90 -3.48 -11.59
CA ASN A 91 -20.51 -2.96 -12.79
C ASN A 91 -19.46 -2.63 -13.87
N GLY A 92 -18.34 -2.02 -13.47
CA GLY A 92 -17.23 -1.72 -14.37
C GLY A 92 -16.59 -2.97 -14.94
N GLN A 93 -16.34 -4.00 -14.09
CA GLN A 93 -15.82 -5.28 -14.53
C GLN A 93 -16.74 -5.93 -15.54
N ASN A 94 -18.04 -6.01 -15.25
CA ASN A 94 -19.00 -6.63 -16.14
C ASN A 94 -19.16 -5.88 -17.48
N ALA A 95 -19.01 -4.55 -17.46
CA ALA A 95 -18.98 -3.76 -18.69
C ALA A 95 -17.76 -4.11 -19.57
N VAL A 96 -16.58 -4.26 -18.96
CA VAL A 96 -15.37 -4.69 -19.68
C VAL A 96 -15.51 -6.12 -20.19
N HIS A 97 -16.01 -7.05 -19.36
CA HIS A 97 -16.23 -8.45 -19.75
C HIS A 97 -17.16 -8.57 -20.96
N LYS A 98 -18.21 -7.75 -21.01
CA LYS A 98 -19.11 -7.67 -22.15
C LYS A 98 -18.39 -7.26 -23.43
N VAL A 99 -17.47 -6.32 -23.35
CA VAL A 99 -16.71 -5.83 -24.53
C VAL A 99 -15.72 -6.87 -25.04
N ILE A 100 -15.04 -7.60 -24.12
CA ILE A 100 -13.99 -8.57 -24.48
C ILE A 100 -14.54 -10.00 -24.65
N GLY A 101 -15.85 -10.23 -24.50
CA GLY A 101 -16.47 -11.56 -24.62
C GLY A 101 -16.13 -12.52 -23.47
N SER A 102 -15.81 -12.01 -22.29
CA SER A 102 -15.53 -12.83 -21.09
C SER A 102 -16.82 -13.11 -20.31
N GLU A 103 -16.77 -14.15 -19.45
CA GLU A 103 -17.89 -14.52 -18.58
C GLU A 103 -18.30 -13.40 -17.64
N HIS A 104 -19.60 -13.26 -17.40
CA HIS A 104 -20.16 -12.30 -16.46
C HIS A 104 -19.83 -12.70 -15.03
N ALA A 105 -19.51 -11.75 -14.18
CA ALA A 105 -19.24 -11.97 -12.76
C ALA A 105 -20.52 -11.73 -11.95
N ASP A 106 -21.19 -12.81 -11.56
CA ASP A 106 -22.54 -12.75 -10.95
C ASP A 106 -22.52 -12.70 -9.41
N GLY A 107 -21.38 -12.97 -8.80
CA GLY A 107 -21.24 -13.07 -7.34
C GLY A 107 -20.99 -11.75 -6.61
N TRP A 108 -20.94 -10.61 -7.29
CA TRP A 108 -20.67 -9.30 -6.67
C TRP A 108 -21.67 -8.91 -5.56
N LYS A 109 -22.89 -9.45 -5.57
CA LYS A 109 -23.86 -9.29 -4.48
C LYS A 109 -23.42 -9.92 -3.14
N HIS A 110 -22.41 -10.77 -3.16
CA HIS A 110 -21.84 -11.44 -1.99
C HIS A 110 -20.42 -10.96 -1.65
N GLN A 111 -20.07 -9.75 -2.08
CA GLN A 111 -18.76 -9.17 -1.75
C GLN A 111 -18.62 -8.88 -0.24
N VAL A 112 -17.37 -8.68 0.20
CA VAL A 112 -16.99 -8.33 1.59
C VAL A 112 -17.54 -6.97 1.95
N SER A 113 -18.54 -6.52 1.94
CA SER A 113 -19.21 -5.26 2.20
C SER A 113 -20.19 -4.97 1.08
N GLU A 114 -21.41 -4.60 1.42
CA GLU A 114 -22.48 -4.42 0.45
C GLU A 114 -22.85 -2.95 0.21
N GLY A 115 -22.22 -2.02 0.91
CA GLY A 115 -22.74 -0.66 0.94
C GLY A 115 -21.78 0.48 0.76
N GLY A 116 -20.52 0.23 0.42
CA GLY A 116 -19.52 1.28 0.34
C GLY A 116 -19.06 1.73 1.73
N GLU A 117 -18.74 0.79 2.60
CA GLU A 117 -18.31 1.06 3.97
C GLU A 117 -17.03 1.90 3.99
N PRO A 118 -17.03 3.05 4.68
CA PRO A 118 -15.83 3.85 4.81
C PRO A 118 -14.78 3.07 5.59
N THR A 119 -13.56 3.09 5.08
CA THR A 119 -12.45 2.38 5.69
C THR A 119 -11.17 3.17 5.63
N ALA A 120 -10.22 2.83 6.51
CA ALA A 120 -8.91 3.45 6.52
C ALA A 120 -7.82 2.43 6.86
N ARG A 121 -6.58 2.76 6.48
CA ARG A 121 -5.37 2.03 6.87
C ARG A 121 -4.23 3.00 7.05
N TYR A 122 -3.55 2.93 8.17
CA TYR A 122 -2.26 3.57 8.36
C TYR A 122 -1.16 2.52 8.25
N THR A 123 -0.12 2.83 7.49
CA THR A 123 1.07 1.98 7.33
C THR A 123 2.30 2.78 7.70
N VAL A 124 3.22 2.15 8.41
CA VAL A 124 4.54 2.68 8.70
C VAL A 124 5.61 1.62 8.44
N ALA A 125 6.69 2.03 7.78
CA ALA A 125 7.85 1.18 7.57
C ALA A 125 9.13 1.92 7.96
N ARG A 126 9.99 1.23 8.70
CA ARG A 126 11.34 1.67 9.05
C ARG A 126 12.34 0.84 8.29
N GLN A 127 13.09 1.50 7.43
CA GLN A 127 14.19 0.88 6.70
C GLN A 127 15.51 1.30 7.31
N LYS A 128 16.38 0.35 7.57
CA LYS A 128 17.76 0.57 8.04
C LYS A 128 18.72 0.10 6.97
N TYR A 129 19.53 1.01 6.46
CA TYR A 129 20.66 0.65 5.61
C TYR A 129 21.72 -0.06 6.43
N LEU A 130 22.13 -1.21 5.96
CA LEU A 130 23.18 -2.01 6.57
C LEU A 130 24.46 -1.75 5.78
N ALA A 131 25.48 -1.21 6.44
CA ALA A 131 26.75 -0.92 5.81
C ALA A 131 27.36 -2.20 5.23
N VAL A 132 27.62 -2.19 3.92
CA VAL A 132 28.35 -3.27 3.24
C VAL A 132 29.64 -2.70 2.68
N SER A 133 30.72 -3.47 2.79
CA SER A 133 32.07 -3.03 2.36
C SER A 133 32.27 -2.92 0.85
N SER A 134 31.21 -2.95 0.06
CA SER A 134 31.26 -2.91 -1.39
C SER A 134 30.46 -1.73 -1.96
N SER A 135 31.06 -0.96 -2.85
CA SER A 135 30.38 0.12 -3.58
C SER A 135 29.29 -0.38 -4.54
N ASN A 136 29.28 -1.68 -4.82
CA ASN A 136 28.40 -2.30 -5.81
C ASN A 136 27.33 -3.19 -5.15
N LEU A 137 27.22 -3.20 -3.83
CA LEU A 137 26.22 -3.97 -3.10
C LEU A 137 25.64 -3.12 -1.99
N GLU A 138 24.32 -3.06 -1.94
CA GLU A 138 23.56 -2.45 -0.86
C GLU A 138 22.64 -3.49 -0.22
N VAL A 139 22.59 -3.46 1.11
CA VAL A 139 21.70 -4.30 1.91
C VAL A 139 20.91 -3.41 2.87
N LYS A 140 19.63 -3.66 2.98
CA LYS A 140 18.76 -2.99 3.97
C LYS A 140 17.80 -3.95 4.63
N SER A 141 17.48 -3.65 5.88
CA SER A 141 16.44 -4.31 6.67
C SER A 141 15.23 -3.39 6.76
N THR A 142 14.04 -3.93 6.53
CA THR A 142 12.77 -3.19 6.60
C THR A 142 11.84 -3.87 7.59
N LEU A 143 11.35 -3.10 8.55
CA LEU A 143 10.26 -3.49 9.43
C LEU A 143 9.05 -2.63 9.07
N GLN A 144 7.93 -3.27 8.76
CA GLN A 144 6.68 -2.61 8.40
C GLN A 144 5.55 -3.09 9.30
N ALA A 145 4.66 -2.16 9.65
CA ALA A 145 3.41 -2.46 10.32
C ALA A 145 2.28 -1.64 9.72
N SER A 146 1.08 -2.17 9.72
CA SER A 146 -0.13 -1.45 9.35
C SER A 146 -1.30 -1.81 10.26
N ALA A 147 -2.25 -0.88 10.36
CA ALA A 147 -3.50 -1.06 11.08
C ALA A 147 -4.65 -0.42 10.30
N GLY A 148 -5.80 -1.10 10.27
CA GLY A 148 -6.99 -0.70 9.55
C GLY A 148 -7.68 -1.87 8.86
N TYR A 149 -8.20 -1.66 7.65
CA TYR A 149 -8.85 -2.74 6.88
C TYR A 149 -7.91 -3.93 6.58
N LEU A 150 -6.61 -3.72 6.68
CA LEU A 150 -5.60 -4.77 6.71
C LEU A 150 -4.60 -4.45 7.81
N THR A 151 -4.54 -5.31 8.84
CA THR A 151 -3.60 -5.21 9.96
C THR A 151 -2.55 -6.29 9.80
N GLU A 152 -1.29 -5.87 9.68
CA GLU A 152 -0.17 -6.79 9.48
C GLU A 152 1.13 -6.22 10.05
N ALA A 153 2.10 -7.10 10.29
CA ALA A 153 3.48 -6.77 10.55
C ALA A 153 4.38 -7.64 9.68
N ARG A 154 5.39 -7.02 9.05
CA ARG A 154 6.33 -7.68 8.15
C ARG A 154 7.76 -7.27 8.47
N TRP A 155 8.67 -8.21 8.33
CA TRP A 155 10.09 -7.93 8.29
C TRP A 155 10.68 -8.47 6.98
N SER A 156 11.61 -7.73 6.39
CA SER A 156 12.29 -8.14 5.17
C SER A 156 13.74 -7.70 5.15
N LEU A 157 14.55 -8.45 4.43
CA LEU A 157 15.92 -8.12 4.08
C LEU A 157 15.99 -7.99 2.56
N SER A 158 16.38 -6.81 2.09
CA SER A 158 16.48 -6.52 0.66
C SER A 158 17.92 -6.22 0.30
N PHE A 159 18.35 -6.66 -0.86
CA PHE A 159 19.66 -6.35 -1.40
C PHE A 159 19.58 -6.00 -2.88
N ARG A 160 20.47 -5.17 -3.34
CA ARG A 160 20.71 -4.93 -4.76
C ARG A 160 22.20 -4.86 -5.02
N GLY A 161 22.60 -5.36 -6.20
CA GLY A 161 23.98 -5.37 -6.62
C GLY A 161 24.16 -4.84 -8.03
N GLY A 162 25.35 -4.33 -8.36
CA GLY A 162 25.71 -3.82 -9.68
C GLY A 162 26.01 -2.33 -9.69
N ARG A 163 25.83 -1.69 -10.83
CA ARG A 163 26.03 -0.22 -10.95
C ARG A 163 24.83 0.52 -10.36
N ILE A 164 24.98 0.99 -9.12
CA ILE A 164 23.92 1.63 -8.35
C ILE A 164 23.99 3.14 -8.56
N ALA A 165 22.97 3.71 -9.21
CA ALA A 165 22.88 5.15 -9.48
C ALA A 165 21.85 5.86 -8.58
N ALA A 166 20.83 5.14 -8.07
CA ALA A 166 19.79 5.72 -7.21
C ALA A 166 20.10 5.49 -5.73
N PRO A 167 19.74 6.42 -4.83
CA PRO A 167 19.88 6.23 -3.39
C PRO A 167 19.17 4.97 -2.89
N TRP A 168 19.68 4.36 -1.82
CA TRP A 168 19.16 3.11 -1.28
C TRP A 168 17.69 3.19 -0.82
N TRP A 169 17.23 4.35 -0.33
CA TRP A 169 15.86 4.57 0.13
C TRP A 169 14.83 4.73 -1.01
N ARG A 170 15.27 4.80 -2.26
CA ARG A 170 14.39 4.80 -3.45
C ARG A 170 14.16 3.41 -4.03
N PHE A 171 14.85 2.41 -3.55
CA PHE A 171 14.67 1.03 -3.98
C PHE A 171 13.85 0.27 -2.95
N ASN A 172 12.54 0.14 -3.18
CA ASN A 172 11.58 -0.36 -2.19
C ASN A 172 10.67 -1.49 -2.71
N PRO A 173 11.23 -2.60 -3.26
CA PRO A 173 10.41 -3.69 -3.77
C PRO A 173 9.57 -4.35 -2.68
N GLU A 174 10.03 -4.33 -1.44
CA GLU A 174 9.36 -4.91 -0.27
C GLU A 174 8.16 -4.09 0.22
N LEU A 175 8.06 -2.82 -0.16
CA LEU A 175 6.95 -1.94 0.19
C LEU A 175 5.85 -1.93 -0.88
N ALA A 176 6.06 -2.60 -2.01
CA ALA A 176 5.08 -2.67 -3.07
C ALA A 176 3.89 -3.51 -2.61
N SER A 177 2.80 -2.86 -2.26
CA SER A 177 1.52 -3.47 -1.95
C SER A 177 0.37 -2.59 -2.41
N TYR A 178 -0.80 -3.19 -2.60
CA TYR A 178 -2.00 -2.45 -3.02
C TYR A 178 -2.43 -1.43 -1.96
N GLY A 179 -2.62 -0.18 -2.37
CA GLY A 179 -3.05 0.90 -1.50
C GLY A 179 -1.98 1.42 -0.54
N ASP A 180 -0.76 0.97 -0.67
CA ASP A 180 0.39 1.62 -0.06
C ASP A 180 1.01 2.50 -1.13
N GLY A 181 0.75 3.79 -1.10
CA GLY A 181 1.41 4.76 -1.94
C GLY A 181 2.91 4.75 -1.65
N ALA A 182 3.61 3.69 -2.07
CA ALA A 182 5.05 3.69 -2.05
C ALA A 182 5.51 4.85 -2.93
N ALA A 183 6.13 5.86 -2.34
CA ALA A 183 6.74 6.91 -3.10
C ALA A 183 7.71 6.28 -4.09
N ARG A 184 7.24 6.09 -5.32
CA ARG A 184 8.09 5.64 -6.43
C ARG A 184 8.98 6.82 -6.75
N GLY A 185 10.24 6.70 -6.38
CA GLY A 185 11.26 7.63 -6.78
C GLY A 185 11.62 7.49 -8.24
#